data_309c839382850ac9efb06fe523f40d94
#
_entry.id   309c839382850ac9efb06fe523f40d94
#
_cell.length_a   1.000
_cell.length_b   1.000
_cell.length_c   1.000
_cell.angle_alpha   90.00
_cell.angle_beta   90.00
_cell.angle_gamma   90.00
#
_symmetry.space_group_name_H-M   'P 1'
#
loop_
_entity.id
_entity.type
_entity.pdbx_description
1 polymer ?
#
loop_
_entity_poly.entity_id
_entity_poly.type
_entity_poly.pdbx_seq_one_letter_code
_entity_poly.pdbx_strand_id
1 'polypeptide(L)'
;MLVDGRPIKGAGLQRGVVFQDYGLFPWMTAGENITIALERRFPEMKKQEQKERALHWMRNVDMDESLFNKLPGELSGGQKQRCGIARAFAIDPPILLMDEPFGALDAVTKAKLQDLVLRLWQQDGDQRKTIFFVTHEVDEALLLATHIAVFSQSPAYIMYAHSFEGEIHPTRKNMHSEPQIIALRNHLIKLIHQDAEERAEREAPDSDRVIIHP
;
A
#
# COMPACT_ATOMS: atom_id res chain seq x y z
N MET A 1 3.28 -14.12 -15.02
CA MET A 1 2.17 -13.66 -14.16
C MET A 1 0.91 -13.52 -15.03
N LEU A 2 -0.25 -13.95 -14.53
CA LEU A 2 -1.53 -13.90 -15.24
C LEU A 2 -2.53 -13.08 -14.44
N VAL A 3 -3.42 -12.36 -15.12
CA VAL A 3 -4.62 -11.73 -14.56
C VAL A 3 -5.79 -12.24 -15.38
N ASP A 4 -6.77 -12.85 -14.71
CA ASP A 4 -7.94 -13.52 -15.34
C ASP A 4 -7.53 -14.47 -16.47
N GLY A 5 -6.48 -15.28 -16.24
CA GLY A 5 -5.94 -16.24 -17.19
C GLY A 5 -5.13 -15.64 -18.35
N ARG A 6 -4.95 -14.31 -18.40
CA ARG A 6 -4.22 -13.62 -19.48
C ARG A 6 -2.84 -13.16 -19.02
N PRO A 7 -1.77 -13.36 -19.81
CA PRO A 7 -0.43 -12.89 -19.47
C PRO A 7 -0.34 -11.38 -19.34
N ILE A 8 0.34 -10.91 -18.29
CA ILE A 8 0.66 -9.49 -18.13
C ILE A 8 1.84 -9.15 -19.03
N LYS A 9 1.65 -8.15 -19.93
CA LYS A 9 2.67 -7.70 -20.89
C LYS A 9 3.27 -6.33 -20.53
N GLY A 10 3.42 -5.99 -19.23
CA GLY A 10 3.97 -4.71 -18.77
C GLY A 10 2.94 -3.83 -18.08
N ALA A 11 3.20 -2.50 -18.02
CA ALA A 11 2.29 -1.52 -17.41
C ALA A 11 0.95 -1.47 -18.14
N GLY A 12 -0.14 -1.23 -17.40
CA GLY A 12 -1.48 -1.18 -17.99
C GLY A 12 -2.50 -0.53 -17.06
N LEU A 13 -3.51 0.11 -17.65
CA LEU A 13 -4.57 0.84 -16.95
C LEU A 13 -5.52 -0.03 -16.10
N GLN A 14 -5.35 -1.34 -16.13
CA GLN A 14 -6.07 -2.28 -15.26
C GLN A 14 -5.43 -2.40 -13.86
N ARG A 15 -4.30 -1.71 -13.65
CA ARG A 15 -3.57 -1.71 -12.39
C ARG A 15 -3.24 -0.28 -12.01
N GLY A 16 -3.73 0.15 -10.83
CA GLY A 16 -3.31 1.38 -10.19
C GLY A 16 -2.09 1.11 -9.31
N VAL A 17 -1.19 2.09 -9.19
CA VAL A 17 0.00 1.98 -8.33
C VAL A 17 0.04 3.20 -7.41
N VAL A 18 0.26 2.95 -6.13
CA VAL A 18 0.56 3.94 -5.11
C VAL A 18 1.98 3.68 -4.63
N PHE A 19 2.87 4.64 -4.83
CA PHE A 19 4.29 4.53 -4.51
C PHE A 19 4.60 5.09 -3.12
N GLN A 20 5.70 4.64 -2.54
CA GLN A 20 6.23 5.10 -1.26
C GLN A 20 6.60 6.60 -1.29
N ASP A 21 7.16 7.08 -2.41
CA ASP A 21 7.58 8.47 -2.66
C ASP A 21 6.46 9.32 -3.28
N TYR A 22 5.19 8.88 -3.12
CA TYR A 22 3.97 9.50 -3.67
C TYR A 22 3.84 9.38 -5.19
N GLY A 23 4.93 9.25 -5.94
CA GLY A 23 4.99 9.14 -7.40
C GLY A 23 4.27 10.28 -8.15
N LEU A 24 4.19 11.48 -7.56
CA LEU A 24 3.56 12.64 -8.19
C LEU A 24 4.53 13.30 -9.17
N PHE A 25 4.00 13.80 -10.29
CA PHE A 25 4.75 14.62 -11.23
C PHE A 25 4.96 16.02 -10.60
N PRO A 26 6.21 16.43 -10.26
CA PRO A 26 6.46 17.65 -9.49
C PRO A 26 6.15 18.95 -10.24
N TRP A 27 6.07 18.89 -11.57
CA TRP A 27 5.72 20.01 -12.45
C TRP A 27 4.21 20.12 -12.75
N MET A 28 3.39 19.19 -12.24
CA MET A 28 1.94 19.17 -12.38
C MET A 28 1.29 19.50 -11.04
N THR A 29 0.19 20.22 -11.06
CA THR A 29 -0.63 20.47 -9.86
C THR A 29 -1.27 19.18 -9.34
N ALA A 30 -1.83 19.21 -8.13
CA ALA A 30 -2.55 18.05 -7.57
C ALA A 30 -3.70 17.61 -8.49
N GLY A 31 -4.47 18.56 -9.02
CA GLY A 31 -5.54 18.27 -9.97
C GLY A 31 -5.03 17.65 -11.27
N GLU A 32 -3.94 18.18 -11.83
CA GLU A 32 -3.33 17.65 -13.06
C GLU A 32 -2.75 16.26 -12.86
N ASN A 33 -2.17 15.97 -11.70
CA ASN A 33 -1.70 14.63 -11.33
C ASN A 33 -2.82 13.59 -11.34
N ILE A 34 -4.04 13.98 -10.97
CA ILE A 34 -5.21 13.09 -11.03
C ILE A 34 -5.79 13.03 -12.44
N THR A 35 -5.94 14.19 -13.10
CA THR A 35 -6.58 14.25 -14.42
C THR A 35 -5.77 13.57 -15.52
N ILE A 36 -4.43 13.57 -15.48
CA ILE A 36 -3.60 12.87 -16.46
C ILE A 36 -3.88 11.36 -16.47
N ALA A 37 -4.15 10.76 -15.30
CA ALA A 37 -4.52 9.36 -15.22
C ALA A 37 -5.91 9.11 -15.81
N LEU A 38 -6.86 10.02 -15.57
CA LEU A 38 -8.21 9.97 -16.15
C LEU A 38 -8.17 10.11 -17.67
N GLU A 39 -7.38 11.05 -18.21
CA GLU A 39 -7.21 11.25 -19.64
C GLU A 39 -6.69 9.98 -20.34
N ARG A 40 -5.75 9.30 -19.72
CA ARG A 40 -5.21 8.03 -20.25
C ARG A 40 -6.23 6.89 -20.17
N ARG A 41 -7.02 6.83 -19.12
CA ARG A 41 -7.99 5.75 -18.90
C ARG A 41 -9.27 5.94 -19.71
N PHE A 42 -9.71 7.19 -19.84
CA PHE A 42 -10.96 7.60 -20.48
C PHE A 42 -10.71 8.70 -21.51
N PRO A 43 -10.09 8.38 -22.67
CA PRO A 43 -9.67 9.38 -23.65
C PRO A 43 -10.84 10.19 -24.23
N GLU A 44 -12.05 9.64 -24.23
CA GLU A 44 -13.27 10.32 -24.70
C GLU A 44 -13.89 11.27 -23.66
N MET A 45 -13.39 11.25 -22.41
CA MET A 45 -13.92 12.11 -21.34
C MET A 45 -13.51 13.55 -21.57
N LYS A 46 -14.49 14.47 -21.55
CA LYS A 46 -14.23 15.91 -21.71
C LYS A 46 -13.41 16.45 -20.52
N LYS A 47 -12.59 17.48 -20.77
CA LYS A 47 -11.76 18.11 -19.73
C LYS A 47 -12.54 18.57 -18.50
N GLN A 48 -13.76 19.06 -18.70
CA GLN A 48 -14.64 19.46 -17.60
C GLN A 48 -15.03 18.26 -16.73
N GLU A 49 -15.40 17.14 -17.34
CA GLU A 49 -15.77 15.91 -16.65
C GLU A 49 -14.55 15.30 -15.91
N GLN A 50 -13.35 15.37 -16.53
CA GLN A 50 -12.11 14.94 -15.88
C GLN A 50 -11.84 15.77 -14.62
N LYS A 51 -12.02 17.10 -14.69
CA LYS A 51 -11.87 17.99 -13.55
C LYS A 51 -12.87 17.68 -12.43
N GLU A 52 -14.14 17.50 -12.77
CA GLU A 52 -15.19 17.16 -11.81
C GLU A 52 -14.91 15.81 -11.13
N ARG A 53 -14.47 14.82 -11.90
CA ARG A 53 -14.09 13.51 -11.37
C ARG A 53 -12.83 13.60 -10.50
N ALA A 54 -11.85 14.42 -10.85
CA ALA A 54 -10.68 14.67 -10.02
C ALA A 54 -11.05 15.33 -8.69
N LEU A 55 -11.91 16.36 -8.70
CA LEU A 55 -12.43 17.01 -7.50
C LEU A 55 -13.24 16.03 -6.64
N HIS A 56 -14.07 15.19 -7.26
CA HIS A 56 -14.78 14.13 -6.55
C HIS A 56 -13.81 13.19 -5.80
N TRP A 57 -12.73 12.76 -6.45
CA TRP A 57 -11.72 11.92 -5.80
C TRP A 57 -10.91 12.66 -4.74
N MET A 58 -10.63 13.96 -4.92
CA MET A 58 -10.03 14.76 -3.84
C MET A 58 -10.91 14.76 -2.59
N ARG A 59 -12.23 14.94 -2.73
CA ARG A 59 -13.16 14.84 -1.60
C ARG A 59 -13.14 13.44 -0.95
N ASN A 60 -13.16 12.39 -1.76
CA ASN A 60 -13.17 11.00 -1.26
C ASN A 60 -11.93 10.66 -0.43
N VAL A 61 -10.79 11.30 -0.74
CA VAL A 61 -9.55 11.15 0.04
C VAL A 61 -9.36 12.24 1.10
N ASP A 62 -10.40 12.98 1.46
CA ASP A 62 -10.41 14.07 2.42
C ASP A 62 -9.34 15.17 2.11
N MET A 63 -9.18 15.52 0.83
CA MET A 63 -8.39 16.67 0.37
C MET A 63 -9.30 17.84 0.06
N ASP A 64 -8.90 19.03 0.54
CA ASP A 64 -9.60 20.27 0.20
C ASP A 64 -9.45 20.59 -1.29
N GLU A 65 -10.53 21.01 -1.93
CA GLU A 65 -10.55 21.34 -3.36
C GLU A 65 -9.66 22.57 -3.71
N SER A 66 -9.41 23.47 -2.74
CA SER A 66 -8.47 24.59 -2.92
C SER A 66 -7.05 24.15 -3.27
N LEU A 67 -6.70 22.89 -2.94
CA LEU A 67 -5.40 22.30 -3.26
C LEU A 67 -5.31 21.84 -4.72
N PHE A 68 -6.39 21.89 -5.50
CA PHE A 68 -6.42 21.40 -6.89
C PHE A 68 -5.32 22.04 -7.75
N ASN A 69 -5.06 23.34 -7.58
CA ASN A 69 -4.07 24.11 -8.34
C ASN A 69 -2.70 24.19 -7.66
N LYS A 70 -2.48 23.46 -6.55
CA LYS A 70 -1.20 23.44 -5.84
C LYS A 70 -0.23 22.44 -6.43
N LEU A 71 1.04 22.82 -6.54
CA LEU A 71 2.12 21.93 -6.91
C LEU A 71 2.48 20.98 -5.76
N PRO A 72 3.04 19.78 -6.03
CA PRO A 72 3.46 18.85 -4.99
C PRO A 72 4.41 19.48 -3.96
N GLY A 73 5.27 20.43 -4.34
CA GLY A 73 6.14 21.16 -3.42
C GLY A 73 5.41 21.99 -2.36
N GLU A 74 4.15 22.36 -2.62
CA GLU A 74 3.30 23.16 -1.71
C GLU A 74 2.40 22.28 -0.81
N LEU A 75 2.44 20.93 -1.00
CA LEU A 75 1.64 19.97 -0.25
C LEU A 75 2.43 19.34 0.89
N SER A 76 1.76 19.05 2.01
CA SER A 76 2.32 18.20 3.06
C SER A 76 2.48 16.75 2.58
N GLY A 77 3.31 15.94 3.28
CA GLY A 77 3.49 14.52 2.95
C GLY A 77 2.17 13.75 2.90
N GLY A 78 1.30 13.95 3.90
CA GLY A 78 -0.03 13.34 3.92
C GLY A 78 -0.94 13.80 2.77
N GLN A 79 -0.86 15.08 2.34
CA GLN A 79 -1.60 15.58 1.18
C GLN A 79 -1.08 14.98 -0.14
N LYS A 80 0.26 14.85 -0.28
CA LYS A 80 0.86 14.16 -1.43
C LYS A 80 0.39 12.72 -1.52
N GLN A 81 0.37 12.01 -0.40
CA GLN A 81 -0.08 10.61 -0.36
C GLN A 81 -1.57 10.49 -0.71
N ARG A 82 -2.42 11.37 -0.17
CA ARG A 82 -3.85 11.43 -0.55
C ARG A 82 -4.02 11.68 -2.05
N CYS A 83 -3.24 12.58 -2.64
CA CYS A 83 -3.25 12.84 -4.08
C CYS A 83 -2.84 11.59 -4.89
N GLY A 84 -1.79 10.86 -4.48
CA GLY A 84 -1.37 9.61 -5.09
C GLY A 84 -2.47 8.53 -5.02
N ILE A 85 -3.12 8.40 -3.85
CA ILE A 85 -4.26 7.47 -3.66
C ILE A 85 -5.44 7.91 -4.56
N ALA A 86 -5.81 9.19 -4.57
CA ALA A 86 -6.88 9.71 -5.43
C ALA A 86 -6.62 9.38 -6.90
N ARG A 87 -5.41 9.61 -7.39
CA ARG A 87 -4.99 9.30 -8.76
C ARG A 87 -5.15 7.81 -9.08
N ALA A 88 -4.72 6.93 -8.17
CA ALA A 88 -4.78 5.49 -8.36
C ALA A 88 -6.23 4.96 -8.37
N PHE A 89 -7.09 5.48 -7.50
CA PHE A 89 -8.50 5.09 -7.44
C PHE A 89 -9.35 5.71 -8.55
N ALA A 90 -9.02 6.93 -9.03
CA ALA A 90 -9.82 7.66 -10.02
C ALA A 90 -9.98 6.92 -11.35
N ILE A 91 -9.02 6.12 -11.75
CA ILE A 91 -9.05 5.33 -13.00
C ILE A 91 -9.85 4.03 -12.85
N ASP A 92 -10.36 3.77 -11.65
CA ASP A 92 -11.17 2.59 -11.32
C ASP A 92 -10.53 1.27 -11.78
N PRO A 93 -9.33 0.93 -11.31
CA PRO A 93 -8.66 -0.29 -11.70
C PRO A 93 -9.16 -1.47 -10.85
N PRO A 94 -9.29 -2.68 -11.40
CA PRO A 94 -9.64 -3.87 -10.62
C PRO A 94 -8.53 -4.30 -9.66
N ILE A 95 -7.28 -3.88 -9.91
CA ILE A 95 -6.11 -4.21 -9.08
C ILE A 95 -5.39 -2.93 -8.68
N LEU A 96 -5.04 -2.83 -7.39
CA LEU A 96 -4.19 -1.78 -6.84
C LEU A 96 -2.92 -2.40 -6.24
N LEU A 97 -1.78 -1.81 -6.56
CA LEU A 97 -0.48 -2.14 -5.98
C LEU A 97 -0.09 -0.97 -5.07
N MET A 98 0.14 -1.22 -3.80
CA MET A 98 0.55 -0.22 -2.82
C MET A 98 1.88 -0.65 -2.22
N ASP A 99 2.93 0.11 -2.52
CA ASP A 99 4.29 -0.16 -2.07
C ASP A 99 4.65 0.81 -0.94
N GLU A 100 4.70 0.30 0.30
CA GLU A 100 4.94 1.05 1.54
C GLU A 100 4.25 2.42 1.61
N PRO A 101 2.94 2.51 1.34
CA PRO A 101 2.28 3.79 1.07
C PRO A 101 2.22 4.73 2.28
N PHE A 102 2.59 4.26 3.47
CA PHE A 102 2.50 5.06 4.70
C PHE A 102 3.85 5.21 5.42
N GLY A 103 4.95 4.66 4.87
CA GLY A 103 6.24 4.59 5.54
C GLY A 103 6.86 5.94 5.92
N ALA A 104 6.60 6.99 5.13
CA ALA A 104 7.17 8.33 5.34
C ALA A 104 6.30 9.27 6.19
N LEU A 105 5.24 8.76 6.84
CA LEU A 105 4.24 9.58 7.52
C LEU A 105 4.31 9.44 9.04
N ASP A 106 3.93 10.51 9.75
CA ASP A 106 3.74 10.46 11.20
C ASP A 106 2.58 9.52 11.57
N ALA A 107 2.58 9.02 12.81
CA ALA A 107 1.63 8.00 13.28
C ALA A 107 0.15 8.42 13.16
N VAL A 108 -0.16 9.71 13.37
CA VAL A 108 -1.55 10.22 13.30
C VAL A 108 -2.03 10.28 11.85
N THR A 109 -1.21 10.81 10.95
CA THR A 109 -1.50 10.87 9.52
C THR A 109 -1.58 9.47 8.92
N LYS A 110 -0.66 8.57 9.30
CA LYS A 110 -0.68 7.15 8.93
C LYS A 110 -2.00 6.49 9.30
N ALA A 111 -2.43 6.59 10.57
CA ALA A 111 -3.68 6.01 11.02
C ALA A 111 -4.89 6.49 10.21
N LYS A 112 -4.98 7.80 9.93
CA LYS A 112 -6.06 8.37 9.12
C LYS A 112 -6.06 7.86 7.68
N LEU A 113 -4.88 7.64 7.09
CA LEU A 113 -4.77 7.13 5.71
C LEU A 113 -5.06 5.64 5.62
N GLN A 114 -4.68 4.85 6.62
CA GLN A 114 -5.07 3.44 6.72
C GLN A 114 -6.61 3.30 6.78
N ASP A 115 -7.26 4.09 7.64
CA ASP A 115 -8.73 4.11 7.75
C ASP A 115 -9.39 4.59 6.44
N LEU A 116 -8.77 5.56 5.75
CA LEU A 116 -9.21 6.01 4.43
C LEU A 116 -9.17 4.88 3.39
N VAL A 117 -8.06 4.16 3.29
CA VAL A 117 -7.91 3.05 2.32
C VAL A 117 -8.92 1.94 2.62
N LEU A 118 -9.10 1.56 3.89
CA LEU A 118 -10.12 0.59 4.30
C LEU A 118 -11.53 1.05 3.89
N ARG A 119 -11.87 2.32 4.15
CA ARG A 119 -13.17 2.89 3.77
C ARG A 119 -13.38 2.83 2.26
N LEU A 120 -12.39 3.26 1.46
CA LEU A 120 -12.48 3.24 -0.01
C LEU A 120 -12.64 1.82 -0.54
N TRP A 121 -11.92 0.86 0.02
CA TRP A 121 -12.02 -0.54 -0.37
C TRP A 121 -13.39 -1.16 -0.03
N GLN A 122 -13.99 -0.78 1.11
CA GLN A 122 -15.28 -1.28 1.55
C GLN A 122 -16.47 -0.69 0.77
N GLN A 123 -16.32 0.52 0.20
CA GLN A 123 -17.37 1.20 -0.56
C GLN A 123 -17.79 0.44 -1.83
N ASP A 124 -16.89 -0.36 -2.40
CA ASP A 124 -17.15 -1.12 -3.64
C ASP A 124 -18.01 -2.39 -3.41
N GLY A 125 -18.45 -2.68 -2.17
CA GLY A 125 -19.32 -3.81 -1.83
C GLY A 125 -18.79 -5.14 -2.35
N ASP A 126 -19.58 -5.86 -3.15
CA ASP A 126 -19.19 -7.15 -3.73
C ASP A 126 -18.20 -7.02 -4.90
N GLN A 127 -17.99 -5.83 -5.44
CA GLN A 127 -17.05 -5.54 -6.54
C GLN A 127 -15.73 -4.98 -6.01
N ARG A 128 -15.33 -5.37 -4.80
CA ARG A 128 -14.10 -4.88 -4.18
C ARG A 128 -12.88 -5.13 -5.04
N LYS A 129 -12.02 -4.11 -5.11
CA LYS A 129 -10.73 -4.20 -5.79
C LYS A 129 -9.80 -5.18 -5.07
N THR A 130 -8.97 -5.87 -5.83
CA THR A 130 -7.85 -6.60 -5.26
C THR A 130 -6.72 -5.63 -4.96
N ILE A 131 -6.32 -5.52 -3.70
CA ILE A 131 -5.21 -4.67 -3.27
C ILE A 131 -4.04 -5.55 -2.85
N PHE A 132 -2.91 -5.42 -3.55
CA PHE A 132 -1.62 -5.93 -3.10
C PHE A 132 -0.93 -4.83 -2.32
N PHE A 133 -0.73 -5.07 -1.04
CA PHE A 133 -0.16 -4.11 -0.11
C PHE A 133 1.18 -4.62 0.41
N VAL A 134 2.26 -3.90 0.11
CA VAL A 134 3.61 -4.21 0.61
C VAL A 134 3.90 -3.32 1.81
N THR A 135 4.31 -3.91 2.91
CA THR A 135 4.73 -3.21 4.13
C THR A 135 5.72 -4.06 4.91
N HIS A 136 6.58 -3.40 5.67
CA HIS A 136 7.44 -4.01 6.67
C HIS A 136 6.83 -3.96 8.09
N GLU A 137 5.64 -3.37 8.25
CA GLU A 137 4.96 -3.23 9.54
C GLU A 137 3.90 -4.31 9.73
N VAL A 138 4.12 -5.20 10.71
CA VAL A 138 3.19 -6.29 11.04
C VAL A 138 1.80 -5.78 11.41
N ASP A 139 1.73 -4.69 12.17
CA ASP A 139 0.46 -4.11 12.62
C ASP A 139 -0.35 -3.52 11.45
N GLU A 140 0.31 -2.98 10.43
CA GLU A 140 -0.36 -2.59 9.17
C GLU A 140 -0.93 -3.79 8.43
N ALA A 141 -0.13 -4.83 8.24
CA ALA A 141 -0.57 -6.04 7.55
C ALA A 141 -1.78 -6.66 8.26
N LEU A 142 -1.74 -6.78 9.59
CA LEU A 142 -2.86 -7.28 10.39
C LEU A 142 -4.12 -6.43 10.25
N LEU A 143 -3.98 -5.10 10.24
CA LEU A 143 -5.11 -4.18 10.17
C LEU A 143 -5.80 -4.18 8.80
N LEU A 144 -5.01 -4.25 7.73
CA LEU A 144 -5.48 -3.96 6.37
C LEU A 144 -5.77 -5.20 5.54
N ALA A 145 -5.07 -6.31 5.78
CA ALA A 145 -5.10 -7.46 4.89
C ALA A 145 -6.21 -8.46 5.23
N THR A 146 -6.80 -9.06 4.21
CA THR A 146 -7.62 -10.29 4.34
C THR A 146 -6.74 -11.54 4.23
N HIS A 147 -5.60 -11.42 3.55
CA HIS A 147 -4.59 -12.47 3.39
C HIS A 147 -3.21 -11.88 3.61
N ILE A 148 -2.38 -12.54 4.38
CA ILE A 148 -1.00 -12.14 4.66
C ILE A 148 -0.05 -13.16 4.05
N ALA A 149 0.99 -12.70 3.37
CA ALA A 149 2.13 -13.52 2.97
C ALA A 149 3.42 -12.88 3.49
N VAL A 150 4.20 -13.65 4.24
CA VAL A 150 5.52 -13.22 4.73
C VAL A 150 6.58 -13.78 3.81
N PHE A 151 7.42 -12.92 3.28
CA PHE A 151 8.53 -13.28 2.41
C PHE A 151 9.84 -13.27 3.19
N SER A 152 10.72 -14.25 2.89
CA SER A 152 12.11 -14.20 3.33
C SER A 152 12.86 -13.06 2.63
N GLN A 153 14.02 -12.72 3.15
CA GLN A 153 14.99 -11.90 2.43
C GLN A 153 15.51 -12.65 1.19
N SER A 154 16.32 -11.98 0.34
CA SER A 154 16.80 -12.56 -0.92
C SER A 154 17.69 -13.81 -0.71
N PRO A 155 17.45 -14.92 -1.46
CA PRO A 155 16.40 -15.13 -2.45
C PRO A 155 15.02 -15.30 -1.81
N ALA A 156 14.05 -14.49 -2.27
CA ALA A 156 12.74 -14.41 -1.64
C ALA A 156 11.88 -15.66 -1.91
N TYR A 157 11.34 -16.24 -0.85
CA TYR A 157 10.30 -17.28 -0.88
C TYR A 157 9.24 -16.98 0.19
N ILE A 158 8.07 -17.57 0.08
CA ILE A 158 6.99 -17.39 1.07
C ILE A 158 7.33 -18.26 2.29
N MET A 159 7.62 -17.62 3.42
CA MET A 159 7.88 -18.28 4.71
C MET A 159 6.59 -18.67 5.41
N TYR A 160 5.56 -17.83 5.28
CA TYR A 160 4.30 -18.02 5.97
C TYR A 160 3.16 -17.36 5.17
N ALA A 161 1.98 -17.98 5.22
CA ALA A 161 0.76 -17.40 4.67
C ALA A 161 -0.39 -17.60 5.66
N HIS A 162 -1.26 -16.58 5.77
CA HIS A 162 -2.43 -16.59 6.66
C HIS A 162 -3.63 -15.98 5.95
N SER A 163 -4.83 -16.51 6.19
CA SER A 163 -6.10 -15.97 5.72
C SER A 163 -7.03 -15.76 6.89
N PHE A 164 -7.70 -14.61 6.93
CA PHE A 164 -8.72 -14.30 7.95
C PHE A 164 -10.12 -14.79 7.57
N GLU A 165 -10.26 -15.68 6.58
CA GLU A 165 -11.57 -16.24 6.21
C GLU A 165 -12.16 -17.05 7.37
N GLY A 166 -13.34 -16.61 7.85
CA GLY A 166 -14.02 -17.25 8.98
C GLY A 166 -13.43 -16.97 10.36
N GLU A 167 -12.42 -16.12 10.45
CA GLU A 167 -11.78 -15.70 11.70
C GLU A 167 -12.17 -14.28 12.12
N ILE A 168 -11.83 -13.93 13.37
CA ILE A 168 -11.96 -12.55 13.85
C ILE A 168 -10.93 -11.67 13.16
N HIS A 169 -11.40 -10.75 12.31
CA HIS A 169 -10.50 -9.82 11.63
C HIS A 169 -9.92 -8.79 12.63
N PRO A 170 -8.60 -8.52 12.57
CA PRO A 170 -7.96 -7.49 13.38
C PRO A 170 -8.55 -6.09 13.11
N THR A 171 -8.72 -5.34 14.16
CA THR A 171 -9.17 -3.94 14.16
C THR A 171 -8.33 -3.16 15.15
N ARG A 172 -8.33 -1.83 15.08
CA ARG A 172 -7.64 -1.00 16.08
C ARG A 172 -8.11 -1.25 17.53
N LYS A 173 -9.34 -1.77 17.73
CA LYS A 173 -9.89 -2.02 19.05
C LYS A 173 -9.45 -3.37 19.62
N ASN A 174 -9.37 -4.41 18.79
CA ASN A 174 -9.11 -5.78 19.26
C ASN A 174 -7.66 -6.24 19.03
N MET A 175 -6.88 -5.53 18.23
CA MET A 175 -5.51 -5.91 17.84
C MET A 175 -4.58 -6.18 19.06
N HIS A 176 -4.79 -5.47 20.15
CA HIS A 176 -3.97 -5.60 21.37
C HIS A 176 -4.68 -6.30 22.53
N SER A 177 -5.89 -6.79 22.34
CA SER A 177 -6.70 -7.43 23.39
C SER A 177 -7.17 -8.83 23.04
N GLU A 178 -7.29 -9.18 21.75
CA GLU A 178 -7.73 -10.49 21.31
C GLU A 178 -6.55 -11.49 21.32
N PRO A 179 -6.61 -12.58 22.14
CA PRO A 179 -5.47 -13.49 22.31
C PRO A 179 -4.98 -14.12 20.98
N GLN A 180 -5.89 -14.46 20.06
CA GLN A 180 -5.55 -15.07 18.77
C GLN A 180 -4.77 -14.08 17.89
N ILE A 181 -5.18 -12.81 17.88
CA ILE A 181 -4.51 -11.75 17.09
C ILE A 181 -3.12 -11.46 17.67
N ILE A 182 -3.01 -11.40 19.01
CA ILE A 182 -1.73 -11.22 19.71
C ILE A 182 -0.78 -12.37 19.41
N ALA A 183 -1.27 -13.61 19.44
CA ALA A 183 -0.46 -14.79 19.10
C ALA A 183 0.04 -14.75 17.66
N LEU A 184 -0.83 -14.43 16.70
CA LEU A 184 -0.45 -14.27 15.29
C LEU A 184 0.58 -13.15 15.11
N ARG A 185 0.34 -11.98 15.72
CA ARG A 185 1.27 -10.84 15.68
C ARG A 185 2.67 -11.24 16.15
N ASN A 186 2.75 -11.88 17.32
CA ASN A 186 4.04 -12.31 17.89
C ASN A 186 4.71 -13.37 17.01
N HIS A 187 3.95 -14.28 16.41
CA HIS A 187 4.46 -15.26 15.46
C HIS A 187 5.08 -14.59 14.21
N LEU A 188 4.38 -13.62 13.61
CA LEU A 188 4.87 -12.88 12.43
C LEU A 188 6.17 -12.11 12.75
N ILE A 189 6.20 -11.40 13.88
CA ILE A 189 7.41 -10.67 14.33
C ILE A 189 8.58 -11.63 14.52
N LYS A 190 8.34 -12.77 15.17
CA LYS A 190 9.40 -13.78 15.38
C LYS A 190 9.96 -14.32 14.08
N LEU A 191 9.09 -14.63 13.10
CA LEU A 191 9.53 -15.12 11.78
C LEU A 191 10.45 -14.10 11.07
N ILE A 192 10.06 -12.83 11.06
CA ILE A 192 10.83 -11.76 10.42
C ILE A 192 12.20 -11.59 11.09
N HIS A 193 12.24 -11.64 12.44
CA HIS A 193 13.51 -11.52 13.18
C HIS A 193 14.42 -12.71 12.94
N GLN A 194 13.89 -13.94 12.97
CA GLN A 194 14.68 -15.14 12.71
C GLN A 194 15.32 -15.14 11.33
N ASP A 195 14.56 -14.75 10.28
CA ASP A 195 15.09 -14.65 8.91
C ASP A 195 16.22 -13.60 8.81
N ALA A 196 16.07 -12.47 9.53
CA ALA A 196 17.09 -11.43 9.56
C ALA A 196 18.38 -11.88 10.30
N GLU A 197 18.25 -12.60 11.42
CA GLU A 197 19.36 -13.15 12.19
C GLU A 197 20.13 -14.22 11.40
N GLU A 198 19.42 -15.20 10.82
CA GLU A 198 20.01 -16.24 9.98
C GLU A 198 20.78 -15.66 8.78
N ARG A 199 20.31 -14.58 8.23
CA ARG A 199 21.01 -13.91 7.15
C ARG A 199 22.26 -13.20 7.64
N ALA A 200 22.18 -12.46 8.74
CA ALA A 200 23.34 -11.78 9.32
C ALA A 200 24.47 -12.79 9.62
N GLU A 201 24.14 -13.99 10.11
CA GLU A 201 25.11 -15.06 10.34
C GLU A 201 25.73 -15.61 9.04
N ARG A 202 24.96 -15.69 7.95
CA ARG A 202 25.46 -16.16 6.63
C ARG A 202 26.35 -15.12 5.95
N GLU A 203 26.11 -13.84 6.16
CA GLU A 203 26.84 -12.72 5.56
C GLU A 203 28.03 -12.27 6.43
N ALA A 204 28.17 -12.78 7.67
CA ALA A 204 29.32 -12.50 8.53
C ALA A 204 30.61 -13.01 7.86
N PRO A 205 31.64 -12.16 7.71
CA PRO A 205 32.93 -12.59 7.13
C PRO A 205 33.57 -13.66 8.00
N ASP A 206 34.22 -14.64 7.37
CA ASP A 206 34.86 -15.81 7.97
C ASP A 206 36.04 -15.43 8.93
N SER A 207 36.32 -14.14 9.13
CA SER A 207 37.39 -13.57 9.94
C SER A 207 37.22 -13.75 11.46
N ASP A 208 36.00 -14.10 11.94
CA ASP A 208 35.77 -14.29 13.39
C ASP A 208 35.83 -15.76 13.86
N ARG A 209 36.14 -16.68 12.94
CA ARG A 209 36.52 -18.03 13.30
C ARG A 209 38.00 -18.06 13.70
N VAL A 210 38.32 -17.48 14.84
CA VAL A 210 39.63 -17.72 15.49
C VAL A 210 39.69 -19.20 15.84
N ILE A 211 40.40 -19.96 15.01
CA ILE A 211 40.78 -21.34 15.32
C ILE A 211 41.83 -21.22 16.45
N ILE A 212 41.37 -21.38 17.69
CA ILE A 212 42.29 -21.62 18.80
C ILE A 212 42.74 -23.06 18.63
N HIS A 213 43.90 -23.24 18.04
CA HIS A 213 44.61 -24.52 18.12
C HIS A 213 45.27 -24.64 19.50
N PRO A 214 45.19 -25.82 20.17
CA PRO A 214 45.79 -26.10 21.45
C PRO A 214 47.33 -26.15 21.41
#